data_fbc41be872275ba26a0f51dd66ac7951
#
_entry.id   fbc41be872275ba26a0f51dd66ac7951
#
_cell.length_a   1.000
_cell.length_b   1.000
_cell.length_c   1.000
_cell.angle_alpha   90.00
_cell.angle_beta   90.00
_cell.angle_gamma   90.00
#
_symmetry.space_group_name_H-M   'P 1'
#
loop_
_entity.id
_entity.type
_entity.pdbx_description
1 polymer ?
#
loop_
_entity_poly.entity_id
_entity_poly.type
_entity_poly.pdbx_seq_one_letter_code
_entity_poly.pdbx_strand_id
1 'polypeptide(L)'
;CRGAGQLSNRYGKIEDIVLGLEVVLPDGRTIRTGGQPREAVGPELSRLFVGAEGTLGVITRAWLQAWPTPTGNGRSAWGYASFGAALEAMRRIVRRGASPAVLRLYDGIESERNFGVDRSVHVLLAYDEGDPVMVDATMAVVTAECEATGADRLGDDLVDRWFGHRNDVAALETFISKGYVVDTLEVSAPWAALDRIYSETVAAMRAVPGSMLVSAHQSHSYPTGACLYFTFGGLVEPDERDAYYTAVWDAGTRTVLTNGGSLSHHHGIGLNRARFVREALGGGFGVLTAVKAALDPNGVCNPGKLGLPDAFGGAGWPNP
;
A
#
# COMPACT_ATOMS: atom_id res chain seq x y z
N CYS A 1 -2.00 -6.01 -9.63
CA CYS A 1 -2.02 -5.14 -8.44
C CYS A 1 -3.23 -4.20 -8.44
N ARG A 2 -3.45 -3.53 -7.31
CA ARG A 2 -4.51 -2.51 -7.17
C ARG A 2 -3.87 -1.16 -6.86
N GLY A 3 -3.34 -0.50 -7.90
CA GLY A 3 -2.59 0.74 -7.76
C GLY A 3 -3.31 1.80 -6.92
N ALA A 4 -2.55 2.49 -6.08
CA ALA A 4 -3.00 3.63 -5.29
C ALA A 4 -2.10 4.81 -5.59
N GLY A 5 -2.68 5.91 -6.08
CA GLY A 5 -1.98 7.18 -6.21
C GLY A 5 -1.64 7.76 -4.85
N GLN A 6 -0.65 8.63 -4.76
CA GLN A 6 -0.24 9.21 -3.48
C GLN A 6 -1.30 10.13 -2.85
N LEU A 7 -2.28 10.58 -3.64
CA LEU A 7 -3.42 11.38 -3.21
C LEU A 7 -4.71 10.54 -3.08
N SER A 8 -4.58 9.22 -2.98
CA SER A 8 -5.71 8.29 -3.01
C SER A 8 -6.62 8.35 -1.77
N ASN A 9 -6.22 9.00 -0.68
CA ASN A 9 -7.12 9.23 0.43
C ASN A 9 -8.37 10.03 -0.02
N ARG A 10 -8.17 11.00 -0.92
CA ARG A 10 -9.27 11.80 -1.48
C ARG A 10 -9.85 11.16 -2.75
N TYR A 11 -8.98 10.75 -3.67
CA TYR A 11 -9.40 10.34 -5.01
C TYR A 11 -9.69 8.84 -5.14
N GLY A 12 -9.38 8.05 -4.12
CA GLY A 12 -9.54 6.60 -4.15
C GLY A 12 -8.39 5.86 -4.81
N LYS A 13 -8.43 4.54 -4.71
CA LYS A 13 -7.55 3.59 -5.40
C LYS A 13 -8.14 3.20 -6.75
N ILE A 14 -7.42 2.42 -7.54
CA ILE A 14 -7.88 2.00 -8.86
C ILE A 14 -9.26 1.30 -8.80
N GLU A 15 -9.53 0.51 -7.78
CA GLU A 15 -10.82 -0.14 -7.59
C GLU A 15 -11.98 0.83 -7.29
N ASP A 16 -11.67 2.05 -6.83
CA ASP A 16 -12.66 3.10 -6.53
C ASP A 16 -12.89 3.99 -7.76
N ILE A 17 -11.86 4.20 -8.59
CA ILE A 17 -11.89 5.07 -9.76
C ILE A 17 -12.36 4.37 -11.04
N VAL A 18 -12.30 3.05 -11.13
CA VAL A 18 -12.76 2.30 -12.29
C VAL A 18 -14.29 2.29 -12.33
N LEU A 19 -14.86 2.87 -13.38
CA LEU A 19 -16.31 2.89 -13.64
C LEU A 19 -16.74 1.70 -14.48
N GLY A 20 -15.88 1.18 -15.35
CA GLY A 20 -16.15 0.05 -16.20
C GLY A 20 -14.90 -0.43 -16.93
N LEU A 21 -14.93 -1.66 -17.42
CA LEU A 21 -13.84 -2.30 -18.14
C LEU A 21 -14.32 -2.96 -19.43
N GLU A 22 -13.46 -3.02 -20.41
CA GLU A 22 -13.52 -3.96 -21.52
C GLU A 22 -12.41 -5.00 -21.31
N VAL A 23 -12.78 -6.28 -21.35
CA VAL A 23 -11.88 -7.38 -21.03
C VAL A 23 -11.97 -8.44 -22.12
N VAL A 24 -10.84 -8.89 -22.62
CA VAL A 24 -10.73 -10.11 -23.45
C VAL A 24 -10.50 -11.30 -22.53
N LEU A 25 -11.43 -12.24 -22.57
CA LEU A 25 -11.38 -13.49 -21.79
C LEU A 25 -10.42 -14.51 -22.42
N PRO A 26 -9.98 -15.54 -21.67
CA PRO A 26 -9.08 -16.58 -22.19
C PRO A 26 -9.61 -17.34 -23.41
N ASP A 27 -10.93 -17.41 -23.61
CA ASP A 27 -11.58 -18.01 -24.77
C ASP A 27 -11.74 -17.07 -25.99
N GLY A 28 -11.21 -15.84 -25.90
CA GLY A 28 -11.22 -14.81 -26.94
C GLY A 28 -12.49 -13.94 -26.96
N ARG A 29 -13.49 -14.22 -26.14
CA ARG A 29 -14.67 -13.35 -26.03
C ARG A 29 -14.28 -12.01 -25.38
N THR A 30 -14.84 -10.94 -25.94
CA THR A 30 -14.72 -9.61 -25.33
C THR A 30 -16.00 -9.28 -24.56
N ILE A 31 -15.84 -8.90 -23.30
CA ILE A 31 -16.95 -8.47 -22.44
C ILE A 31 -16.77 -7.03 -21.98
N ARG A 32 -17.86 -6.41 -21.56
CA ARG A 32 -17.86 -5.12 -20.85
C ARG A 32 -18.49 -5.28 -19.49
N THR A 33 -17.94 -4.60 -18.49
CA THR A 33 -18.42 -4.62 -17.11
C THR A 33 -18.61 -3.20 -16.61
N GLY A 34 -19.59 -2.97 -15.72
CA GLY A 34 -19.88 -1.67 -15.15
C GLY A 34 -20.38 -0.65 -16.17
N GLY A 35 -20.18 0.64 -15.88
CA GLY A 35 -20.57 1.75 -16.76
C GLY A 35 -21.84 2.46 -16.31
N GLN A 36 -22.65 1.88 -15.42
CA GLN A 36 -23.82 2.52 -14.83
C GLN A 36 -23.57 2.83 -13.34
N PRO A 37 -24.06 3.98 -12.85
CA PRO A 37 -23.90 4.33 -11.44
C PRO A 37 -24.65 3.35 -10.53
N ARG A 38 -23.93 2.73 -9.56
CA ARG A 38 -24.53 1.89 -8.52
C ARG A 38 -25.43 0.77 -9.06
N GLU A 39 -25.05 0.14 -10.15
CA GLU A 39 -25.78 -0.95 -10.79
C GLU A 39 -25.95 -2.15 -9.83
N ALA A 40 -27.19 -2.63 -9.69
CA ALA A 40 -27.56 -3.73 -8.81
C ALA A 40 -27.92 -4.99 -9.61
N VAL A 41 -27.03 -5.44 -10.50
CA VAL A 41 -27.21 -6.60 -11.38
C VAL A 41 -26.18 -7.69 -11.01
N GLY A 42 -26.42 -8.37 -9.90
CA GLY A 42 -25.56 -9.40 -9.37
C GLY A 42 -24.23 -8.86 -8.80
N PRO A 43 -23.19 -9.73 -8.66
CA PRO A 43 -21.87 -9.32 -8.21
C PRO A 43 -21.20 -8.33 -9.19
N GLU A 44 -20.44 -7.38 -8.65
CA GLU A 44 -19.70 -6.40 -9.44
C GLU A 44 -18.55 -7.05 -10.21
N LEU A 45 -18.76 -7.31 -11.52
CA LEU A 45 -17.80 -8.06 -12.34
C LEU A 45 -16.49 -7.32 -12.58
N SER A 46 -16.48 -5.99 -12.59
CA SER A 46 -15.25 -5.20 -12.72
C SER A 46 -14.23 -5.57 -11.65
N ARG A 47 -14.69 -5.87 -10.43
CA ARG A 47 -13.82 -6.24 -9.30
C ARG A 47 -13.18 -7.62 -9.41
N LEU A 48 -13.64 -8.48 -10.31
CA LEU A 48 -12.96 -9.75 -10.63
C LEU A 48 -11.64 -9.50 -11.38
N PHE A 49 -11.60 -8.47 -12.22
CA PHE A 49 -10.45 -8.19 -13.10
C PHE A 49 -9.49 -7.17 -12.49
N VAL A 50 -9.99 -6.21 -11.70
CA VAL A 50 -9.14 -5.24 -10.99
C VAL A 50 -8.38 -5.95 -9.87
N GLY A 51 -7.07 -6.07 -10.04
CA GLY A 51 -6.19 -6.77 -9.10
C GLY A 51 -6.00 -8.25 -9.41
N ALA A 52 -6.56 -8.77 -10.52
CA ALA A 52 -6.38 -10.15 -10.93
C ALA A 52 -4.97 -10.49 -11.48
N GLU A 53 -4.10 -9.52 -11.61
CA GLU A 53 -2.71 -9.69 -12.10
C GLU A 53 -2.64 -10.46 -13.43
N GLY A 54 -3.62 -10.25 -14.32
CA GLY A 54 -3.69 -10.89 -15.62
C GLY A 54 -4.14 -12.35 -15.63
N THR A 55 -4.54 -12.92 -14.47
CA THR A 55 -4.90 -14.34 -14.37
C THR A 55 -6.27 -14.69 -14.93
N LEU A 56 -7.17 -13.72 -15.10
CA LEU A 56 -8.56 -13.96 -15.50
C LEU A 56 -8.91 -13.40 -16.89
N GLY A 57 -8.01 -12.64 -17.51
CA GLY A 57 -8.20 -12.03 -18.82
C GLY A 57 -7.33 -10.80 -18.99
N VAL A 58 -7.43 -10.16 -20.15
CA VAL A 58 -6.67 -8.96 -20.53
C VAL A 58 -7.58 -7.75 -20.59
N ILE A 59 -7.34 -6.75 -19.75
CA ILE A 59 -8.07 -5.47 -19.79
C ILE A 59 -7.57 -4.67 -20.99
N THR A 60 -8.47 -4.35 -21.93
CA THR A 60 -8.17 -3.63 -23.17
C THR A 60 -8.62 -2.17 -23.13
N ARG A 61 -9.65 -1.87 -22.32
CA ARG A 61 -10.10 -0.50 -22.06
C ARG A 61 -10.59 -0.35 -20.63
N ALA A 62 -10.45 0.87 -20.09
CA ALA A 62 -11.02 1.25 -18.81
C ALA A 62 -11.70 2.61 -18.91
N TRP A 63 -12.86 2.74 -18.27
CA TRP A 63 -13.52 4.02 -18.02
C TRP A 63 -13.20 4.41 -16.59
N LEU A 64 -12.61 5.59 -16.44
CA LEU A 64 -12.14 6.08 -15.14
C LEU A 64 -12.92 7.34 -14.73
N GLN A 65 -13.17 7.46 -13.44
CA GLN A 65 -13.69 8.69 -12.86
C GLN A 65 -12.65 9.81 -12.99
N ALA A 66 -13.11 10.99 -13.36
CA ALA A 66 -12.33 12.22 -13.37
C ALA A 66 -12.91 13.20 -12.34
N TRP A 67 -12.06 14.08 -11.86
CA TRP A 67 -12.43 15.14 -10.92
C TRP A 67 -12.14 16.51 -11.51
N PRO A 68 -12.86 17.56 -11.09
CA PRO A 68 -12.51 18.93 -11.44
C PRO A 68 -11.09 19.27 -11.01
N THR A 69 -10.42 20.13 -11.76
CA THR A 69 -9.12 20.68 -11.37
C THR A 69 -9.27 21.42 -10.03
N PRO A 70 -8.41 21.12 -9.02
CA PRO A 70 -8.47 21.81 -7.74
C PRO A 70 -8.19 23.32 -7.90
N THR A 71 -8.92 24.16 -7.18
CA THR A 71 -8.79 25.62 -7.19
C THR A 71 -8.18 26.17 -5.89
N GLY A 72 -8.07 25.33 -4.86
CA GLY A 72 -7.43 25.65 -3.59
C GLY A 72 -6.62 24.47 -3.07
N ASN A 73 -5.71 24.73 -2.15
CA ASN A 73 -4.98 23.71 -1.41
C ASN A 73 -4.62 24.20 0.00
N GLY A 74 -4.42 23.23 0.90
CA GLY A 74 -3.94 23.46 2.26
C GLY A 74 -2.89 22.43 2.65
N ARG A 75 -1.96 22.81 3.53
CA ARG A 75 -0.87 21.93 3.97
C ARG A 75 -0.53 22.16 5.42
N SER A 76 -0.05 21.10 6.07
CA SER A 76 0.46 21.18 7.43
C SER A 76 1.40 20.02 7.74
N ALA A 77 2.40 20.28 8.60
CA ALA A 77 3.29 19.26 9.12
C ALA A 77 3.29 19.30 10.65
N TRP A 78 3.39 18.13 11.27
CA TRP A 78 3.27 17.91 12.70
C TRP A 78 4.32 16.93 13.19
N GLY A 79 4.89 17.17 14.37
CA GLY A 79 5.84 16.31 15.04
C GLY A 79 5.22 15.59 16.23
N TYR A 80 5.50 14.31 16.36
CA TYR A 80 5.04 13.48 17.48
C TYR A 80 6.21 12.75 18.15
N ALA A 81 6.11 12.57 19.46
CA ALA A 81 7.09 11.78 20.22
C ALA A 81 6.89 10.27 20.04
N SER A 82 5.74 9.81 19.53
CA SER A 82 5.48 8.39 19.25
C SER A 82 4.66 8.17 17.99
N PHE A 83 4.97 7.09 17.27
CA PHE A 83 4.26 6.67 16.08
C PHE A 83 2.78 6.36 16.36
N GLY A 84 2.50 5.69 17.50
CA GLY A 84 1.14 5.34 17.92
C GLY A 84 0.26 6.55 18.22
N ALA A 85 0.80 7.62 18.84
CA ALA A 85 0.05 8.86 19.07
C ALA A 85 -0.33 9.55 17.76
N ALA A 86 0.57 9.55 16.78
CA ALA A 86 0.29 10.08 15.45
C ALA A 86 -0.75 9.24 14.69
N LEU A 87 -0.69 7.90 14.78
CA LEU A 87 -1.72 7.02 14.22
C LEU A 87 -3.10 7.30 14.83
N GLU A 88 -3.18 7.58 16.12
CA GLU A 88 -4.44 7.95 16.77
C GLU A 88 -4.99 9.28 16.25
N ALA A 89 -4.14 10.30 16.05
CA ALA A 89 -4.55 11.56 15.41
C ALA A 89 -5.15 11.30 14.02
N MET A 90 -4.46 10.52 13.21
CA MET A 90 -4.92 10.17 11.85
C MET A 90 -6.26 9.44 11.86
N ARG A 91 -6.42 8.48 12.76
CA ARG A 91 -7.69 7.77 12.96
C ARG A 91 -8.81 8.73 13.33
N ARG A 92 -8.56 9.69 14.23
CA ARG A 92 -9.54 10.68 14.67
C ARG A 92 -9.92 11.63 13.53
N ILE A 93 -8.96 12.08 12.72
CA ILE A 93 -9.18 12.91 11.53
C ILE A 93 -10.16 12.22 10.58
N VAL A 94 -9.87 10.98 10.16
CA VAL A 94 -10.73 10.28 9.20
C VAL A 94 -12.10 9.92 9.78
N ARG A 95 -12.19 9.64 11.08
CA ARG A 95 -13.48 9.40 11.77
C ARG A 95 -14.38 10.63 11.83
N ARG A 96 -13.83 11.83 11.81
CA ARG A 96 -14.61 13.06 11.69
C ARG A 96 -15.07 13.35 10.27
N GLY A 97 -14.73 12.48 9.31
CA GLY A 97 -15.11 12.61 7.91
C GLY A 97 -14.14 13.46 7.08
N ALA A 98 -13.05 13.95 7.67
CA ALA A 98 -11.99 14.62 6.93
C ALA A 98 -11.16 13.58 6.16
N SER A 99 -10.95 13.82 4.86
CA SER A 99 -10.19 12.93 3.99
C SER A 99 -9.20 13.76 3.17
N PRO A 100 -8.16 14.35 3.83
CA PRO A 100 -7.17 15.12 3.10
C PRO A 100 -6.50 14.25 2.04
N ALA A 101 -6.16 14.83 0.90
CA ALA A 101 -5.59 14.10 -0.24
C ALA A 101 -4.32 13.34 0.15
N VAL A 102 -3.51 13.89 1.05
CA VAL A 102 -2.35 13.26 1.68
C VAL A 102 -2.50 13.32 3.20
N LEU A 103 -2.35 12.19 3.85
CA LEU A 103 -2.20 12.06 5.28
C LEU A 103 -1.16 10.97 5.52
N ARG A 104 0.08 11.35 5.83
CA ARG A 104 1.24 10.43 5.87
C ARG A 104 2.00 10.61 7.16
N LEU A 105 2.42 9.50 7.74
CA LEU A 105 3.21 9.47 8.96
C LEU A 105 4.52 8.72 8.70
N TYR A 106 5.63 9.33 9.06
CA TYR A 106 6.97 8.77 8.96
C TYR A 106 7.50 8.44 10.35
N ASP A 107 8.11 7.27 10.52
CA ASP A 107 8.83 6.96 11.74
C ASP A 107 10.09 7.83 11.91
N GLY A 108 10.71 7.80 13.08
CA GLY A 108 11.85 8.66 13.37
C GLY A 108 13.02 8.49 12.40
N ILE A 109 13.25 7.27 11.89
CA ILE A 109 14.32 7.00 10.92
C ILE A 109 14.02 7.64 9.57
N GLU A 110 12.79 7.49 9.09
CA GLU A 110 12.39 8.11 7.83
C GLU A 110 12.21 9.61 7.97
N SER A 111 11.78 10.10 9.13
CA SER A 111 11.68 11.53 9.45
C SER A 111 13.04 12.22 9.41
N GLU A 112 14.06 11.64 10.05
CA GLU A 112 15.43 12.12 9.98
C GLU A 112 15.95 12.13 8.54
N ARG A 113 15.80 11.01 7.83
CA ARG A 113 16.31 10.85 6.46
C ARG A 113 15.65 11.81 5.45
N ASN A 114 14.32 11.97 5.53
CA ASN A 114 13.57 12.72 4.52
C ASN A 114 13.46 14.22 4.84
N PHE A 115 13.46 14.58 6.12
CA PHE A 115 13.14 15.94 6.56
C PHE A 115 14.27 16.60 7.38
N GLY A 116 15.28 15.83 7.82
CA GLY A 116 16.39 16.36 8.62
C GLY A 116 15.98 16.79 10.03
N VAL A 117 14.87 16.26 10.54
CA VAL A 117 14.44 16.46 11.93
C VAL A 117 15.15 15.45 12.84
N ASP A 118 15.11 15.70 14.16
CA ASP A 118 15.66 14.74 15.12
C ASP A 118 14.93 13.39 15.03
N ARG A 119 15.71 12.30 15.15
CA ARG A 119 15.21 10.93 15.03
C ARG A 119 14.17 10.52 16.08
N SER A 120 14.04 11.27 17.16
CA SER A 120 12.97 11.08 18.15
C SER A 120 11.61 11.62 17.68
N VAL A 121 11.57 12.35 16.57
CA VAL A 121 10.35 12.98 16.03
C VAL A 121 9.77 12.14 14.90
N HIS A 122 8.50 11.77 15.03
CA HIS A 122 7.69 11.15 13.98
C HIS A 122 6.91 12.25 13.23
N VAL A 123 7.18 12.41 11.93
CA VAL A 123 6.58 13.50 11.14
C VAL A 123 5.28 13.04 10.51
N LEU A 124 4.19 13.75 10.81
CA LEU A 124 2.92 13.63 10.13
C LEU A 124 2.76 14.77 9.14
N LEU A 125 2.53 14.46 7.87
CA LEU A 125 2.22 15.41 6.81
C LEU A 125 0.74 15.32 6.44
N ALA A 126 0.10 16.47 6.27
CA ALA A 126 -1.24 16.58 5.71
C ALA A 126 -1.23 17.60 4.56
N TYR A 127 -1.90 17.22 3.48
CA TYR A 127 -2.15 18.07 2.33
C TYR A 127 -3.54 17.78 1.79
N ASP A 128 -4.28 18.84 1.48
CA ASP A 128 -5.56 18.71 0.80
C ASP A 128 -5.65 19.68 -0.38
N GLU A 129 -6.48 19.35 -1.39
CA GLU A 129 -6.69 20.15 -2.57
C GLU A 129 -8.14 20.03 -3.05
N GLY A 130 -8.68 21.06 -3.68
CA GLY A 130 -10.03 21.05 -4.23
C GLY A 130 -10.71 22.40 -4.13
N ASP A 131 -12.00 22.39 -3.77
CA ASP A 131 -12.73 23.62 -3.42
C ASP A 131 -12.15 24.24 -2.15
N PRO A 132 -11.85 25.56 -2.14
CA PRO A 132 -11.20 26.19 -0.99
C PRO A 132 -11.98 26.04 0.33
N VAL A 133 -13.30 26.13 0.30
CA VAL A 133 -14.14 26.00 1.53
C VAL A 133 -14.02 24.59 2.11
N MET A 134 -13.99 23.57 1.25
CA MET A 134 -13.83 22.18 1.69
C MET A 134 -12.41 21.91 2.20
N VAL A 135 -11.41 22.47 1.55
CA VAL A 135 -10.01 22.38 1.98
C VAL A 135 -9.82 23.01 3.35
N ASP A 136 -10.33 24.23 3.56
CA ASP A 136 -10.24 24.93 4.85
C ASP A 136 -10.90 24.12 5.97
N ALA A 137 -12.08 23.56 5.72
CA ALA A 137 -12.79 22.72 6.70
C ALA A 137 -12.00 21.44 7.03
N THR A 138 -11.43 20.77 6.01
CA THR A 138 -10.60 19.58 6.18
C THR A 138 -9.36 19.89 7.01
N MET A 139 -8.63 20.97 6.67
CA MET A 139 -7.41 21.35 7.36
C MET A 139 -7.68 21.84 8.80
N ALA A 140 -8.83 22.46 9.06
CA ALA A 140 -9.26 22.80 10.42
C ALA A 140 -9.46 21.54 11.29
N VAL A 141 -10.04 20.48 10.74
CA VAL A 141 -10.16 19.18 11.44
C VAL A 141 -8.78 18.56 11.69
N VAL A 142 -7.88 18.59 10.71
CA VAL A 142 -6.50 18.09 10.86
C VAL A 142 -5.80 18.82 12.01
N THR A 143 -5.84 20.15 12.01
CA THR A 143 -5.22 20.97 13.05
C THR A 143 -5.77 20.63 14.44
N ALA A 144 -7.09 20.63 14.58
CA ALA A 144 -7.74 20.37 15.86
C ALA A 144 -7.39 18.97 16.43
N GLU A 145 -7.32 17.93 15.59
CA GLU A 145 -6.99 16.59 16.08
C GLU A 145 -5.49 16.42 16.37
N CYS A 146 -4.61 17.04 15.59
CA CYS A 146 -3.17 17.04 15.87
C CYS A 146 -2.85 17.74 17.19
N GLU A 147 -3.42 18.93 17.42
CA GLU A 147 -3.26 19.65 18.69
C GLU A 147 -3.82 18.85 19.88
N ALA A 148 -5.02 18.29 19.73
CA ALA A 148 -5.68 17.50 20.78
C ALA A 148 -4.94 16.21 21.14
N THR A 149 -4.06 15.72 20.28
CA THR A 149 -3.22 14.53 20.50
C THR A 149 -1.77 14.86 20.86
N GLY A 150 -1.47 16.13 21.11
CA GLY A 150 -0.17 16.59 21.62
C GLY A 150 0.93 16.68 20.59
N ALA A 151 0.59 17.02 19.35
CA ALA A 151 1.56 17.26 18.29
C ALA A 151 2.17 18.66 18.39
N ASP A 152 3.46 18.75 18.06
CA ASP A 152 4.12 20.03 17.81
C ASP A 152 3.93 20.45 16.36
N ARG A 153 3.58 21.73 16.13
CA ARG A 153 3.47 22.27 14.77
C ARG A 153 4.86 22.42 14.15
N LEU A 154 5.06 21.83 12.96
CA LEU A 154 6.29 21.96 12.17
C LEU A 154 6.08 22.89 10.97
N GLY A 155 7.15 23.20 10.25
CA GLY A 155 7.11 24.04 9.05
C GLY A 155 6.40 23.36 7.89
N ASP A 156 5.59 24.11 7.15
CA ASP A 156 4.83 23.61 5.99
C ASP A 156 5.73 23.26 4.80
N ASP A 157 6.97 23.78 4.78
CA ASP A 157 8.02 23.43 3.81
C ASP A 157 8.34 21.92 3.78
N LEU A 158 8.08 21.18 4.86
CA LEU A 158 8.24 19.72 4.86
C LEU A 158 7.29 19.04 3.86
N VAL A 159 6.09 19.57 3.68
CA VAL A 159 5.14 19.08 2.66
C VAL A 159 5.67 19.39 1.26
N ASP A 160 6.21 20.58 1.02
CA ASP A 160 6.79 20.96 -0.27
C ASP A 160 8.02 20.10 -0.60
N ARG A 161 8.87 19.85 0.40
CA ARG A 161 10.00 18.93 0.29
C ARG A 161 9.53 17.53 -0.11
N TRP A 162 8.49 17.01 0.54
CA TRP A 162 7.90 15.73 0.17
C TRP A 162 7.41 15.70 -1.27
N PHE A 163 6.70 16.74 -1.74
CA PHE A 163 6.26 16.84 -3.13
C PHE A 163 7.41 16.81 -4.13
N GLY A 164 8.54 17.44 -3.80
CA GLY A 164 9.74 17.47 -4.64
C GLY A 164 10.40 16.11 -4.84
N HIS A 165 10.32 15.22 -3.83
CA HIS A 165 11.07 13.96 -3.82
C HIS A 165 10.19 12.70 -3.83
N ARG A 166 8.86 12.82 -3.77
CA ARG A 166 7.94 11.69 -3.61
C ARG A 166 8.02 10.61 -4.69
N ASN A 167 8.58 10.92 -5.84
CA ASN A 167 8.75 10.00 -6.97
C ASN A 167 10.23 9.66 -7.23
N ASP A 168 11.14 10.08 -6.37
CA ASP A 168 12.57 9.82 -6.53
C ASP A 168 12.91 8.42 -6.03
N VAL A 169 13.26 7.53 -6.95
CA VAL A 169 13.71 6.16 -6.69
C VAL A 169 15.22 5.98 -6.87
N ALA A 170 15.95 7.02 -7.31
CA ALA A 170 17.37 6.94 -7.61
C ALA A 170 18.23 6.60 -6.38
N ALA A 171 17.75 6.95 -5.18
CA ALA A 171 18.42 6.60 -3.95
C ALA A 171 18.54 5.08 -3.74
N LEU A 172 17.52 4.30 -4.12
CA LEU A 172 17.53 2.83 -4.01
C LEU A 172 18.56 2.22 -4.96
N GLU A 173 18.66 2.70 -6.20
CA GLU A 173 19.65 2.23 -7.18
C GLU A 173 21.08 2.42 -6.67
N THR A 174 21.35 3.54 -5.97
CA THR A 174 22.66 3.80 -5.36
C THR A 174 23.00 2.78 -4.28
N PHE A 175 22.06 2.34 -3.48
CA PHE A 175 22.31 1.29 -2.47
C PHE A 175 22.52 -0.08 -3.12
N ILE A 176 21.70 -0.45 -4.09
CA ILE A 176 21.82 -1.71 -4.83
C ILE A 176 23.19 -1.81 -5.55
N SER A 177 23.63 -0.72 -6.20
CA SER A 177 24.94 -0.69 -6.88
C SER A 177 26.12 -0.86 -5.92
N LYS A 178 25.97 -0.53 -4.63
CA LYS A 178 26.96 -0.75 -3.57
C LYS A 178 26.85 -2.13 -2.92
N GLY A 179 25.99 -3.01 -3.41
CA GLY A 179 25.84 -4.37 -2.94
C GLY A 179 24.83 -4.58 -1.82
N TYR A 180 24.11 -3.54 -1.41
CA TYR A 180 23.04 -3.69 -0.42
C TYR A 180 21.84 -4.43 -1.03
N VAL A 181 21.18 -5.25 -0.21
CA VAL A 181 19.84 -5.78 -0.50
C VAL A 181 18.84 -4.83 0.13
N VAL A 182 18.05 -4.15 -0.70
CA VAL A 182 17.06 -3.16 -0.25
C VAL A 182 15.73 -3.43 -0.93
N ASP A 183 14.65 -3.42 -0.16
CA ASP A 183 13.29 -3.53 -0.71
C ASP A 183 12.26 -2.92 0.26
N THR A 184 11.01 -2.97 -0.18
CA THR A 184 9.88 -2.40 0.55
C THR A 184 8.73 -3.39 0.64
N LEU A 185 8.15 -3.52 1.83
CA LEU A 185 6.98 -4.34 2.12
C LEU A 185 5.82 -3.40 2.52
N GLU A 186 4.74 -3.39 1.74
CA GLU A 186 3.56 -2.62 2.07
C GLU A 186 2.36 -3.53 2.36
N VAL A 187 1.58 -3.11 3.35
CA VAL A 187 0.47 -3.89 3.90
C VAL A 187 -0.67 -2.96 4.30
N SER A 188 -1.85 -3.50 4.56
CA SER A 188 -2.93 -2.74 5.20
C SER A 188 -3.47 -3.48 6.41
N ALA A 189 -4.00 -2.72 7.38
CA ALA A 189 -4.61 -3.28 8.56
C ALA A 189 -5.68 -2.35 9.15
N PRO A 190 -6.62 -2.90 9.95
CA PRO A 190 -7.52 -2.08 10.76
C PRO A 190 -6.74 -1.19 11.74
N TRP A 191 -7.29 -0.02 12.06
CA TRP A 191 -6.64 0.95 12.97
C TRP A 191 -6.18 0.34 14.29
N ALA A 192 -6.95 -0.56 14.87
CA ALA A 192 -6.64 -1.21 16.15
C ALA A 192 -5.38 -2.12 16.11
N ALA A 193 -4.94 -2.53 14.92
CA ALA A 193 -3.79 -3.42 14.76
C ALA A 193 -2.52 -2.68 14.32
N LEU A 194 -2.62 -1.46 13.78
CA LEU A 194 -1.52 -0.77 13.09
C LEU A 194 -0.29 -0.54 13.96
N ASP A 195 -0.45 -0.07 15.20
CA ASP A 195 0.69 0.24 16.07
C ASP A 195 1.45 -1.04 16.45
N ARG A 196 0.73 -2.12 16.75
CA ARG A 196 1.32 -3.43 17.02
C ARG A 196 2.00 -4.00 15.78
N ILE A 197 1.35 -3.93 14.60
CA ILE A 197 1.94 -4.39 13.34
C ILE A 197 3.21 -3.58 13.06
N TYR A 198 3.21 -2.27 13.25
CA TYR A 198 4.40 -1.44 13.09
C TYR A 198 5.54 -1.92 13.97
N SER A 199 5.32 -1.97 15.28
CA SER A 199 6.38 -2.26 16.26
C SER A 199 6.93 -3.69 16.12
N GLU A 200 6.05 -4.69 16.02
CA GLU A 200 6.45 -6.09 15.93
C GLU A 200 7.09 -6.42 14.57
N THR A 201 6.59 -5.86 13.46
CA THR A 201 7.18 -6.09 12.13
C THR A 201 8.56 -5.48 12.02
N VAL A 202 8.75 -4.24 12.49
CA VAL A 202 10.08 -3.61 12.53
C VAL A 202 11.05 -4.45 13.38
N ALA A 203 10.61 -4.93 14.54
CA ALA A 203 11.44 -5.77 15.41
C ALA A 203 11.81 -7.11 14.75
N ALA A 204 10.83 -7.80 14.15
CA ALA A 204 11.03 -9.08 13.49
C ALA A 204 11.99 -8.97 12.28
N MET A 205 11.81 -7.96 11.44
CA MET A 205 12.69 -7.75 10.28
C MET A 205 14.11 -7.34 10.69
N ARG A 206 14.27 -6.55 11.76
CA ARG A 206 15.59 -6.18 12.32
C ARG A 206 16.33 -7.36 12.93
N ALA A 207 15.61 -8.34 13.44
CA ALA A 207 16.21 -9.53 14.06
C ALA A 207 16.81 -10.49 13.03
N VAL A 208 16.51 -10.34 11.73
CA VAL A 208 17.11 -11.16 10.68
C VAL A 208 18.60 -10.81 10.54
N PRO A 209 19.51 -11.82 10.62
CA PRO A 209 20.95 -11.58 10.45
C PRO A 209 21.27 -10.85 9.14
N GLY A 210 22.12 -9.84 9.20
CA GLY A 210 22.47 -8.99 8.05
C GLY A 210 21.58 -7.74 7.89
N SER A 211 20.48 -7.63 8.63
CA SER A 211 19.63 -6.43 8.60
C SER A 211 20.35 -5.24 9.25
N MET A 212 20.46 -4.14 8.50
CA MET A 212 21.10 -2.89 8.95
C MET A 212 20.08 -1.79 9.19
N LEU A 213 19.02 -1.75 8.40
CA LEU A 213 17.97 -0.73 8.46
C LEU A 213 16.60 -1.40 8.32
N VAL A 214 15.68 -1.03 9.19
CA VAL A 214 14.25 -1.24 9.00
C VAL A 214 13.54 0.00 9.51
N SER A 215 12.76 0.63 8.65
CA SER A 215 11.97 1.83 8.94
C SER A 215 10.57 1.68 8.37
N ALA A 216 9.65 2.56 8.76
CA ALA A 216 8.31 2.51 8.21
C ALA A 216 7.66 3.89 8.10
N HIS A 217 6.73 3.98 7.15
CA HIS A 217 5.78 5.08 7.10
C HIS A 217 4.36 4.55 6.88
N GLN A 218 3.38 5.31 7.33
CA GLN A 218 1.98 5.13 6.97
C GLN A 218 1.67 6.03 5.77
N SER A 219 1.00 5.52 4.73
CA SER A 219 0.86 6.24 3.46
C SER A 219 -0.56 6.48 2.96
N HIS A 220 -1.53 5.66 3.32
CA HIS A 220 -2.91 5.74 2.87
C HIS A 220 -3.84 5.48 4.04
N SER A 221 -4.85 6.35 4.22
CA SER A 221 -5.76 6.32 5.35
C SER A 221 -7.21 6.15 4.90
N TYR A 222 -7.95 5.29 5.57
CA TYR A 222 -9.35 4.98 5.31
C TYR A 222 -10.14 4.98 6.63
N PRO A 223 -11.48 5.11 6.58
CA PRO A 223 -12.31 4.99 7.79
C PRO A 223 -12.06 3.69 8.57
N THR A 224 -11.73 2.60 7.89
CA THR A 224 -11.58 1.26 8.47
C THR A 224 -10.15 0.89 8.86
N GLY A 225 -9.14 1.58 8.37
CA GLY A 225 -7.72 1.25 8.60
C GLY A 225 -6.78 2.07 7.75
N ALA A 226 -5.53 1.64 7.68
CA ALA A 226 -4.52 2.33 6.89
C ALA A 226 -3.46 1.38 6.30
N CYS A 227 -2.64 1.92 5.40
CA CYS A 227 -1.50 1.23 4.82
C CYS A 227 -0.24 1.55 5.62
N LEU A 228 0.53 0.53 5.98
CA LEU A 228 1.91 0.66 6.45
C LEU A 228 2.88 0.21 5.35
N TYR A 229 3.98 0.91 5.25
CA TYR A 229 5.01 0.70 4.25
C TYR A 229 6.36 0.58 4.97
N PHE A 230 6.92 -0.60 4.96
CA PHE A 230 8.20 -0.89 5.60
C PHE A 230 9.32 -0.85 4.57
N THR A 231 10.39 -0.14 4.87
CA THR A 231 11.63 -0.15 4.08
C THR A 231 12.68 -0.92 4.86
N PHE A 232 13.33 -1.89 4.22
CA PHE A 232 14.43 -2.60 4.84
C PHE A 232 15.68 -2.59 3.96
N GLY A 233 16.83 -2.69 4.60
CA GLY A 233 18.11 -2.80 3.93
C GLY A 233 19.10 -3.61 4.75
N GLY A 234 19.90 -4.40 4.08
CA GLY A 234 20.97 -5.21 4.68
C GLY A 234 22.16 -5.33 3.78
N LEU A 235 23.28 -5.74 4.37
CA LEU A 235 24.51 -6.04 3.65
C LEU A 235 24.97 -7.43 4.08
N VAL A 236 25.01 -8.34 3.13
CA VAL A 236 25.43 -9.74 3.29
C VAL A 236 26.33 -10.14 2.14
N GLU A 237 27.01 -11.27 2.27
CA GLU A 237 27.82 -11.81 1.17
C GLU A 237 26.98 -12.10 -0.06
N PRO A 238 27.54 -12.03 -1.28
CA PRO A 238 26.79 -12.18 -2.53
C PRO A 238 25.97 -13.48 -2.65
N ASP A 239 26.47 -14.57 -2.11
CA ASP A 239 25.82 -15.89 -2.12
C ASP A 239 24.73 -16.03 -1.04
N GLU A 240 24.67 -15.14 -0.07
CA GLU A 240 23.66 -15.11 0.99
C GLU A 240 22.48 -14.17 0.67
N ARG A 241 22.54 -13.38 -0.41
CA ARG A 241 21.54 -12.31 -0.70
C ARG A 241 20.12 -12.83 -0.83
N ASP A 242 19.93 -13.92 -1.55
CA ASP A 242 18.58 -14.50 -1.75
C ASP A 242 18.02 -15.07 -0.45
N ALA A 243 18.86 -15.71 0.36
CA ALA A 243 18.49 -16.22 1.67
C ALA A 243 18.10 -15.08 2.62
N TYR A 244 18.90 -14.02 2.69
CA TYR A 244 18.60 -12.83 3.48
C TYR A 244 17.29 -12.18 3.04
N TYR A 245 17.15 -11.91 1.74
CA TYR A 245 15.95 -11.30 1.17
C TYR A 245 14.70 -12.11 1.53
N THR A 246 14.73 -13.41 1.33
CA THR A 246 13.64 -14.32 1.66
C THR A 246 13.32 -14.30 3.15
N ALA A 247 14.34 -14.34 4.02
CA ALA A 247 14.16 -14.36 5.47
C ALA A 247 13.52 -13.07 5.98
N VAL A 248 13.93 -11.89 5.48
CA VAL A 248 13.33 -10.60 5.88
C VAL A 248 11.88 -10.52 5.42
N TRP A 249 11.58 -10.92 4.18
CA TRP A 249 10.21 -10.99 3.68
C TRP A 249 9.32 -11.95 4.48
N ASP A 250 9.85 -13.12 4.87
CA ASP A 250 9.12 -14.09 5.69
C ASP A 250 8.85 -13.53 7.08
N ALA A 251 9.87 -12.96 7.74
CA ALA A 251 9.72 -12.37 9.05
C ALA A 251 8.66 -11.26 9.05
N GLY A 252 8.75 -10.31 8.11
CA GLY A 252 7.80 -9.22 8.01
C GLY A 252 6.38 -9.70 7.67
N THR A 253 6.23 -10.52 6.64
CA THR A 253 4.92 -10.97 6.17
C THR A 253 4.19 -11.82 7.22
N ARG A 254 4.87 -12.78 7.86
CA ARG A 254 4.25 -13.62 8.90
C ARG A 254 3.84 -12.81 10.11
N THR A 255 4.65 -11.83 10.53
CA THR A 255 4.28 -10.93 11.63
C THR A 255 3.03 -10.14 11.30
N VAL A 256 2.94 -9.61 10.08
CA VAL A 256 1.74 -8.87 9.61
C VAL A 256 0.50 -9.76 9.62
N LEU A 257 0.57 -10.97 9.05
CA LEU A 257 -0.56 -11.90 8.98
C LEU A 257 -1.03 -12.34 10.37
N THR A 258 -0.10 -12.69 11.26
CA THR A 258 -0.40 -13.09 12.64
C THR A 258 -1.13 -11.98 13.42
N ASN A 259 -0.85 -10.72 13.09
CA ASN A 259 -1.48 -9.55 13.69
C ASN A 259 -2.72 -9.06 12.92
N GLY A 260 -3.24 -9.82 11.97
CA GLY A 260 -4.48 -9.51 11.24
C GLY A 260 -4.33 -8.46 10.14
N GLY A 261 -3.11 -8.20 9.66
CA GLY A 261 -2.84 -7.38 8.49
C GLY A 261 -3.00 -8.15 7.17
N SER A 262 -3.03 -7.43 6.05
CA SER A 262 -3.11 -7.98 4.70
C SER A 262 -1.73 -8.18 4.08
N LEU A 263 -1.64 -9.05 3.07
CA LEU A 263 -0.38 -9.29 2.32
C LEU A 263 0.09 -8.06 1.53
N SER A 264 -0.83 -7.24 1.06
CA SER A 264 -0.54 -6.09 0.22
C SER A 264 -1.71 -5.14 0.22
N HIS A 265 -1.41 -3.85 0.21
CA HIS A 265 -2.39 -2.79 0.02
C HIS A 265 -2.53 -2.43 -1.48
N HIS A 266 -1.42 -2.26 -2.21
CA HIS A 266 -1.45 -1.79 -3.59
C HIS A 266 -0.38 -2.37 -4.53
N HIS A 267 0.76 -2.85 -4.04
CA HIS A 267 1.80 -3.43 -4.90
C HIS A 267 1.36 -4.74 -5.57
N GLY A 268 0.42 -5.46 -4.95
CA GLY A 268 -0.03 -6.77 -5.42
C GLY A 268 0.82 -7.90 -4.88
N ILE A 269 0.58 -9.08 -5.44
CA ILE A 269 1.17 -10.34 -4.95
C ILE A 269 2.47 -10.67 -5.67
N GLY A 270 2.47 -10.64 -7.01
CA GLY A 270 3.62 -11.02 -7.80
C GLY A 270 4.10 -12.44 -7.50
N LEU A 271 5.40 -12.67 -7.65
CA LEU A 271 6.04 -13.95 -7.30
C LEU A 271 6.34 -14.04 -5.80
N ASN A 272 6.86 -12.96 -5.23
CA ASN A 272 7.37 -12.95 -3.87
C ASN A 272 6.32 -13.28 -2.80
N ARG A 273 5.11 -12.70 -2.92
CA ARG A 273 4.02 -12.92 -1.96
C ARG A 273 3.15 -14.14 -2.29
N ALA A 274 3.33 -14.77 -3.46
CA ALA A 274 2.49 -15.88 -3.92
C ALA A 274 2.42 -17.04 -2.92
N ARG A 275 3.53 -17.33 -2.22
CA ARG A 275 3.63 -18.39 -1.22
C ARG A 275 2.74 -18.19 0.02
N PHE A 276 2.30 -16.95 0.29
CA PHE A 276 1.45 -16.61 1.44
C PHE A 276 -0.04 -16.49 1.08
N VAL A 277 -0.41 -16.48 -0.20
CA VAL A 277 -1.79 -16.18 -0.64
C VAL A 277 -2.80 -17.19 -0.10
N ARG A 278 -2.44 -18.48 -0.10
CA ARG A 278 -3.32 -19.54 0.41
C ARG A 278 -3.64 -19.35 1.90
N GLU A 279 -2.62 -19.01 2.70
CA GLU A 279 -2.77 -18.71 4.13
C GLU A 279 -3.63 -17.45 4.33
N ALA A 280 -3.32 -16.39 3.61
CA ALA A 280 -4.02 -15.11 3.75
C ALA A 280 -5.49 -15.15 3.34
N LEU A 281 -5.83 -15.92 2.32
CA LEU A 281 -7.22 -16.06 1.83
C LEU A 281 -8.00 -17.17 2.54
N GLY A 282 -7.31 -18.14 3.18
CA GLY A 282 -7.96 -19.28 3.81
C GLY A 282 -8.93 -19.97 2.85
N GLY A 283 -10.18 -20.19 3.24
CA GLY A 283 -11.23 -20.79 2.40
C GLY A 283 -11.54 -20.01 1.13
N GLY A 284 -11.27 -18.69 1.09
CA GLY A 284 -11.42 -17.85 -0.10
C GLY A 284 -10.51 -18.25 -1.24
N PHE A 285 -9.36 -18.90 -0.96
CA PHE A 285 -8.46 -19.39 -2.00
C PHE A 285 -9.14 -20.44 -2.91
N GLY A 286 -10.01 -21.30 -2.36
CA GLY A 286 -10.80 -22.25 -3.13
C GLY A 286 -11.74 -21.56 -4.13
N VAL A 287 -12.34 -20.44 -3.72
CA VAL A 287 -13.20 -19.64 -4.61
C VAL A 287 -12.37 -19.01 -5.74
N LEU A 288 -11.22 -18.41 -5.43
CA LEU A 288 -10.30 -17.86 -6.44
C LEU A 288 -9.88 -18.92 -7.46
N THR A 289 -9.53 -20.12 -7.00
CA THR A 289 -9.16 -21.26 -7.86
C THR A 289 -10.31 -21.70 -8.75
N ALA A 290 -11.54 -21.78 -8.22
CA ALA A 290 -12.73 -22.13 -8.99
C ALA A 290 -13.06 -21.09 -10.07
N VAL A 291 -12.95 -19.80 -9.76
CA VAL A 291 -13.12 -18.71 -10.75
C VAL A 291 -12.07 -18.81 -11.86
N LYS A 292 -10.81 -19.03 -11.51
CA LYS A 292 -9.73 -19.24 -12.50
C LYS A 292 -10.02 -20.42 -13.40
N ALA A 293 -10.39 -21.58 -12.85
CA ALA A 293 -10.67 -22.79 -13.63
C ALA A 293 -11.89 -22.62 -14.55
N ALA A 294 -12.91 -21.87 -14.12
CA ALA A 294 -14.10 -21.62 -14.91
C ALA A 294 -13.84 -20.66 -16.11
N LEU A 295 -13.00 -19.62 -15.91
CA LEU A 295 -12.71 -18.64 -16.96
C LEU A 295 -11.54 -19.07 -17.85
N ASP A 296 -10.56 -19.76 -17.31
CA ASP A 296 -9.33 -20.14 -17.99
C ASP A 296 -8.95 -21.61 -17.71
N PRO A 297 -9.75 -22.57 -18.24
CA PRO A 297 -9.53 -23.99 -17.99
C PRO A 297 -8.20 -24.51 -18.57
N ASN A 298 -7.64 -23.81 -19.55
CA ASN A 298 -6.37 -24.17 -20.19
C ASN A 298 -5.16 -23.50 -19.53
N GLY A 299 -5.37 -22.61 -18.55
CA GLY A 299 -4.32 -21.92 -17.81
C GLY A 299 -3.45 -20.98 -18.64
N VAL A 300 -3.97 -20.40 -19.73
CA VAL A 300 -3.20 -19.56 -20.66
C VAL A 300 -2.94 -18.13 -20.14
N CYS A 301 -3.79 -17.63 -19.23
CA CYS A 301 -3.68 -16.29 -18.70
C CYS A 301 -2.81 -16.28 -17.44
N ASN A 302 -1.60 -15.77 -17.55
CA ASN A 302 -0.62 -15.54 -16.49
C ASN A 302 -0.53 -16.68 -15.46
N PRO A 303 -0.14 -17.91 -15.88
CA PRO A 303 -0.12 -19.10 -15.02
C PRO A 303 0.82 -18.90 -13.81
N GLY A 304 0.50 -19.59 -12.70
CA GLY A 304 1.33 -19.59 -11.48
C GLY A 304 1.28 -18.30 -10.64
N LYS A 305 0.51 -17.28 -11.04
CA LYS A 305 0.37 -16.05 -10.26
C LYS A 305 -0.75 -16.14 -9.24
N LEU A 306 -0.69 -15.29 -8.21
CA LEU A 306 -1.63 -15.29 -7.07
C LEU A 306 -1.66 -16.64 -6.31
N GLY A 307 -0.58 -17.43 -6.35
CA GLY A 307 -0.54 -18.77 -5.77
C GLY A 307 -1.40 -19.82 -6.51
N LEU A 308 -1.95 -19.47 -7.68
CA LEU A 308 -2.75 -20.36 -8.52
C LEU A 308 -1.84 -21.38 -9.22
N PRO A 309 -2.40 -22.56 -9.63
CA PRO A 309 -1.64 -23.55 -10.36
C PRO A 309 -0.99 -23.01 -11.62
N ASP A 310 0.20 -23.52 -11.94
CA ASP A 310 0.88 -23.28 -13.20
C ASP A 310 0.70 -24.53 -14.10
N ALA A 311 -0.06 -24.36 -15.18
CA ALA A 311 -0.31 -25.43 -16.16
C ALA A 311 0.94 -25.80 -16.96
N PHE A 312 1.99 -24.96 -16.97
CA PHE A 312 3.21 -25.13 -17.73
C PHE A 312 4.42 -25.53 -16.87
N GLY A 313 4.20 -25.75 -15.57
CA GLY A 313 5.22 -26.29 -14.66
C GLY A 313 6.32 -25.30 -14.30
N GLY A 314 6.04 -24.00 -14.28
CA GLY A 314 6.98 -22.99 -13.83
C GLY A 314 7.35 -23.17 -12.35
N ALA A 315 8.64 -23.03 -12.03
CA ALA A 315 9.09 -23.05 -10.65
C ALA A 315 8.56 -21.82 -9.88
N GLY A 316 7.99 -22.06 -8.70
CA GLY A 316 7.67 -20.98 -7.76
C GLY A 316 8.94 -20.27 -7.27
N TRP A 317 8.82 -19.03 -6.84
CA TRP A 317 9.93 -18.31 -6.17
C TRP A 317 9.52 -18.01 -4.71
N PRO A 318 10.43 -18.07 -3.73
CA PRO A 318 11.79 -18.62 -3.87
C PRO A 318 11.74 -20.12 -4.23
N ASN A 319 12.73 -20.56 -5.00
CA ASN A 319 12.86 -21.99 -5.26
C ASN A 319 13.03 -22.72 -3.92
N PRO A 320 12.36 -23.89 -3.74
CA PRO A 320 12.47 -24.67 -2.52
C PRO A 320 13.87 -25.16 -2.27
#